data_453d5be0aae0602d7537ff31d7309d82
#
_entry.id   453d5be0aae0602d7537ff31d7309d82
#
_cell.length_a   1.000
_cell.length_b   1.000
_cell.length_c   1.000
_cell.angle_alpha   90.00
_cell.angle_beta   90.00
_cell.angle_gamma   90.00
#
_symmetry.space_group_name_H-M   'P 1'
#
loop_
_entity.id
_entity.type
_entity.pdbx_description
1 polymer ?
#
loop_
_entity_poly.entity_id
_entity_poly.type
_entity_poly.pdbx_seq_one_letter_code
_entity_poly.pdbx_strand_id
1 'polypeptide(L)'
;MEFNYKFKGNSGVSSSNTQTDMSFAPDLNREPTFFVAKLQDSLNFREAMSALHDVVVSDMSFKPKDKSDYKAWLESQEKVWLAQLVADKEKHQEQYERVQKELNAIRSQEDKLLQPYYKAQRKYFDYLYKHDSDTWFVLDPVITVHPDEVFFECFSQDESSYGKLSCSYDTFKEIEEHAYGTTNIDYSEKLYDEFQKIRDYKETTFAIDPSGFEAQTELADDFKEEKIDLPDSWVRGFLQISSAMTLDKTSFTLHPMDMYNILLMLKRNKERKSPRSLRFILEPNKPVQVLFEPWGKKLTFRKSIYEGKSSHEIRIWGRRRLFILERLLPVAKSFKVSLLGSGMPSFWEADLGAMNFTLGLSGWSANDWSASANFDLMSPRAKVDSVTSKQVFDALSTNHVESSQSLAQRLGLEKPIIESALGIYAQQGRVLYDMHKKTYRVRELSGEPLPMDKLQFTNEREAKASNFVLANLVTLGKVYQQEESVAIKGAVLDNAKTYSTELVIDKEMKLKEASCNCWYYKQNKLHKGPCEHILATRVMWSRNAK
;
A
#
# COMPACT_ATOMS: atom_id res chain seq x y z
N MET A 1 -9.32 11.68 -10.81
CA MET A 1 -8.95 11.21 -12.16
C MET A 1 -10.03 10.27 -12.63
N GLU A 2 -10.47 10.40 -13.86
CA GLU A 2 -11.36 9.41 -14.48
C GLU A 2 -10.48 8.46 -15.30
N PHE A 3 -10.27 7.24 -14.80
CA PHE A 3 -9.67 6.17 -15.58
C PHE A 3 -10.81 5.39 -16.24
N ASN A 4 -10.96 5.54 -17.53
CA ASN A 4 -11.96 4.79 -18.28
C ASN A 4 -11.32 3.47 -18.74
N TYR A 5 -11.76 2.35 -18.19
CA TYR A 5 -11.40 1.00 -18.66
C TYR A 5 -12.41 0.54 -19.72
N LYS A 6 -11.91 -0.14 -20.73
CA LYS A 6 -12.75 -0.75 -21.75
C LYS A 6 -12.34 -2.21 -21.92
N PHE A 7 -13.21 -3.12 -21.52
CA PHE A 7 -13.00 -4.56 -21.69
C PHE A 7 -13.89 -5.08 -22.85
N LYS A 8 -13.35 -6.01 -23.64
CA LYS A 8 -14.12 -6.71 -24.68
C LYS A 8 -14.53 -8.10 -24.19
N GLY A 9 -15.40 -8.17 -23.22
CA GLY A 9 -15.82 -9.41 -22.58
C GLY A 9 -15.38 -9.50 -21.11
N ASN A 10 -15.74 -10.58 -20.46
CA ASN A 10 -15.47 -10.80 -19.04
C ASN A 10 -14.29 -11.77 -18.87
N SER A 11 -13.49 -11.57 -17.82
CA SER A 11 -12.55 -12.59 -17.37
C SER A 11 -13.33 -13.82 -16.87
N GLY A 12 -12.85 -15.01 -17.17
CA GLY A 12 -13.58 -16.22 -16.81
C GLY A 12 -12.70 -17.46 -16.77
N VAL A 13 -13.25 -18.52 -16.17
CA VAL A 13 -12.66 -19.85 -16.16
C VAL A 13 -13.71 -20.85 -16.61
N SER A 14 -13.38 -21.68 -17.57
CA SER A 14 -14.18 -22.86 -17.89
C SER A 14 -13.44 -24.14 -17.48
N SER A 15 -14.15 -25.11 -16.95
CA SER A 15 -13.53 -26.36 -16.52
C SER A 15 -14.34 -27.57 -17.00
N SER A 16 -13.68 -28.42 -17.78
CA SER A 16 -14.16 -29.73 -18.20
C SER A 16 -13.58 -30.84 -17.29
N ASN A 17 -13.83 -32.10 -17.65
CA ASN A 17 -13.27 -33.23 -16.90
C ASN A 17 -11.73 -33.33 -17.02
N THR A 18 -11.17 -32.85 -18.13
CA THR A 18 -9.74 -33.03 -18.46
C THR A 18 -8.98 -31.72 -18.57
N GLN A 19 -9.66 -30.60 -18.81
CA GLN A 19 -9.04 -29.32 -19.10
C GLN A 19 -9.70 -28.18 -18.29
N THR A 20 -8.92 -27.18 -17.94
CA THR A 20 -9.37 -25.91 -17.39
C THR A 20 -8.79 -24.80 -18.25
N ASP A 21 -9.64 -23.91 -18.76
CA ASP A 21 -9.24 -22.77 -19.55
C ASP A 21 -9.55 -21.50 -18.75
N MET A 22 -8.55 -20.66 -18.57
CA MET A 22 -8.62 -19.45 -17.80
C MET A 22 -8.21 -18.28 -18.67
N SER A 23 -9.10 -17.31 -18.83
CA SER A 23 -8.87 -16.11 -19.63
C SER A 23 -9.14 -14.86 -18.84
N PHE A 24 -8.23 -13.90 -18.97
CA PHE A 24 -8.35 -12.56 -18.42
C PHE A 24 -8.55 -11.56 -19.56
N ALA A 25 -9.58 -10.72 -19.44
CA ALA A 25 -9.83 -9.65 -20.38
C ALA A 25 -9.00 -8.41 -20.00
N PRO A 26 -8.03 -7.99 -20.84
CA PRO A 26 -7.23 -6.79 -20.62
C PRO A 26 -8.00 -5.52 -21.03
N ASP A 27 -7.59 -4.37 -20.48
CA ASP A 27 -8.12 -3.07 -20.85
C ASP A 27 -7.72 -2.67 -22.29
N LEU A 28 -8.71 -2.47 -23.16
CA LEU A 28 -8.51 -2.10 -24.56
C LEU A 28 -8.05 -0.65 -24.77
N ASN A 29 -8.09 0.20 -23.75
CA ASN A 29 -7.56 1.56 -23.83
C ASN A 29 -6.03 1.60 -23.65
N ARG A 30 -5.41 0.45 -23.40
CA ARG A 30 -3.96 0.26 -23.26
C ARG A 30 -3.35 -0.29 -24.54
N GLU A 31 -2.02 -0.24 -24.61
CA GLU A 31 -1.30 -0.98 -25.65
C GLU A 31 -1.65 -2.48 -25.55
N PRO A 32 -1.79 -3.16 -26.71
CA PRO A 32 -2.15 -4.58 -26.71
C PRO A 32 -1.18 -5.39 -25.86
N THR A 33 -1.67 -5.92 -24.75
CA THR A 33 -0.92 -6.81 -23.86
C THR A 33 -1.62 -8.15 -23.89
N PHE A 34 -0.94 -9.17 -24.32
CA PHE A 34 -1.49 -10.53 -24.38
C PHE A 34 -0.43 -11.58 -24.03
N PHE A 35 -0.88 -12.70 -23.52
CA PHE A 35 -0.03 -13.84 -23.17
C PHE A 35 -0.90 -15.10 -23.09
N VAL A 36 -0.54 -16.14 -23.83
CA VAL A 36 -1.23 -17.42 -23.80
C VAL A 36 -0.23 -18.54 -23.55
N ALA A 37 -0.50 -19.36 -22.55
CA ALA A 37 0.37 -20.49 -22.21
C ALA A 37 -0.37 -21.54 -21.39
N LYS A 38 0.18 -22.75 -21.26
CA LYS A 38 -0.30 -23.75 -20.32
C LYS A 38 0.47 -23.70 -19.01
N LEU A 39 -0.21 -23.86 -17.88
CA LEU A 39 0.42 -23.94 -16.57
C LEU A 39 1.18 -25.27 -16.41
N GLN A 40 2.41 -25.19 -15.92
CA GLN A 40 3.20 -26.35 -15.53
C GLN A 40 2.96 -26.74 -14.08
N ASP A 41 2.79 -25.75 -13.20
CA ASP A 41 2.56 -25.94 -11.76
C ASP A 41 1.21 -25.32 -11.36
N SER A 42 0.14 -26.04 -11.64
CA SER A 42 -1.23 -25.58 -11.44
C SER A 42 -1.58 -25.42 -9.97
N LEU A 43 -1.04 -26.26 -9.07
CA LEU A 43 -1.35 -26.19 -7.63
C LEU A 43 -0.76 -24.94 -6.99
N ASN A 44 0.53 -24.69 -7.18
CA ASN A 44 1.20 -23.52 -6.61
C ASN A 44 0.59 -22.23 -7.18
N PHE A 45 0.23 -22.22 -8.47
CA PHE A 45 -0.44 -21.10 -9.10
C PHE A 45 -1.81 -20.83 -8.46
N ARG A 46 -2.63 -21.86 -8.25
CA ARG A 46 -3.93 -21.72 -7.59
C ARG A 46 -3.79 -21.13 -6.18
N GLU A 47 -2.88 -21.66 -5.36
CA GLU A 47 -2.68 -21.15 -3.99
C GLU A 47 -2.13 -19.72 -4.00
N ALA A 48 -1.26 -19.37 -4.94
CA ALA A 48 -0.73 -18.02 -5.09
C ALA A 48 -1.81 -17.01 -5.53
N MET A 49 -2.66 -17.38 -6.50
CA MET A 49 -3.81 -16.56 -6.90
C MET A 49 -4.84 -16.43 -5.79
N SER A 50 -5.03 -17.48 -4.98
CA SER A 50 -5.89 -17.42 -3.81
C SER A 50 -5.33 -16.46 -2.75
N ALA A 51 -4.02 -16.43 -2.54
CA ALA A 51 -3.39 -15.47 -1.63
C ALA A 51 -3.50 -14.02 -2.18
N LEU A 52 -3.42 -13.84 -3.50
CA LEU A 52 -3.66 -12.54 -4.14
C LEU A 52 -5.10 -12.06 -3.91
N HIS A 53 -6.08 -12.94 -4.06
CA HIS A 53 -7.47 -12.66 -3.73
C HIS A 53 -7.66 -12.30 -2.26
N ASP A 54 -7.02 -13.05 -1.33
CA ASP A 54 -7.07 -12.74 0.11
C ASP A 54 -6.51 -11.33 0.42
N VAL A 55 -5.56 -10.81 -0.39
CA VAL A 55 -5.16 -9.40 -0.33
C VAL A 55 -6.30 -8.50 -0.75
N VAL A 56 -6.86 -8.71 -1.95
CA VAL A 56 -7.91 -7.86 -2.55
C VAL A 56 -9.10 -7.69 -1.61
N VAL A 57 -9.60 -8.78 -1.02
CA VAL A 57 -10.79 -8.74 -0.14
C VAL A 57 -10.49 -8.32 1.30
N SER A 58 -9.22 -8.18 1.68
CA SER A 58 -8.88 -7.84 3.06
C SER A 58 -9.23 -6.38 3.38
N ASP A 59 -9.97 -6.19 4.47
CA ASP A 59 -10.33 -4.88 5.02
C ASP A 59 -10.11 -4.89 6.54
N MET A 60 -9.07 -4.20 6.98
CA MET A 60 -8.74 -4.02 8.40
C MET A 60 -9.15 -2.63 8.91
N SER A 61 -9.87 -1.86 8.12
CA SER A 61 -10.36 -0.55 8.48
C SER A 61 -11.22 -0.62 9.74
N PHE A 62 -11.11 0.40 10.57
CA PHE A 62 -11.93 0.52 11.77
C PHE A 62 -13.36 0.91 11.37
N LYS A 63 -14.26 -0.06 11.34
CA LYS A 63 -15.70 0.23 11.22
C LYS A 63 -16.22 0.64 12.61
N PRO A 64 -16.60 1.92 12.81
CA PRO A 64 -17.13 2.34 14.09
C PRO A 64 -18.37 1.52 14.39
N LYS A 65 -18.38 0.87 15.56
CA LYS A 65 -19.60 0.22 16.05
C LYS A 65 -20.70 1.26 16.20
N ASP A 66 -21.90 0.88 15.84
CA ASP A 66 -23.08 1.67 16.14
C ASP A 66 -23.07 2.00 17.64
N LYS A 67 -22.98 3.30 17.94
CA LYS A 67 -22.96 3.84 19.30
C LYS A 67 -24.31 4.50 19.65
N SER A 68 -25.40 4.10 18.97
CA SER A 68 -26.73 4.64 19.23
C SER A 68 -27.09 4.59 20.70
N ASP A 69 -26.86 3.45 21.37
CA ASP A 69 -27.13 3.27 22.78
C ASP A 69 -26.24 4.14 23.68
N TYR A 70 -24.94 4.30 23.30
CA TYR A 70 -24.02 5.20 24.00
C TYR A 70 -24.38 6.66 23.78
N LYS A 71 -24.82 7.05 22.60
CA LYS A 71 -25.31 8.40 22.30
C LYS A 71 -26.58 8.71 23.08
N ALA A 72 -27.54 7.78 23.12
CA ALA A 72 -28.75 7.92 23.92
C ALA A 72 -28.46 8.03 25.41
N TRP A 73 -27.50 7.26 25.92
CA TRP A 73 -27.02 7.39 27.30
C TRP A 73 -26.33 8.74 27.53
N LEU A 74 -25.45 9.17 26.61
CA LEU A 74 -24.77 10.48 26.71
C LEU A 74 -25.77 11.64 26.72
N GLU A 75 -26.77 11.61 25.83
CA GLU A 75 -27.86 12.58 25.79
C GLU A 75 -28.68 12.60 27.09
N SER A 76 -28.88 11.44 27.72
CA SER A 76 -29.54 11.39 29.04
C SER A 76 -28.68 12.01 30.14
N GLN A 77 -27.37 11.80 30.11
CA GLN A 77 -26.41 12.40 31.06
C GLN A 77 -26.20 13.91 30.80
N GLU A 78 -26.17 14.31 29.53
CA GLU A 78 -26.09 15.73 29.14
C GLU A 78 -27.27 16.56 29.72
N LYS A 79 -28.48 15.98 29.71
CA LYS A 79 -29.65 16.60 30.34
C LYS A 79 -29.48 16.80 31.84
N VAL A 80 -28.87 15.84 32.54
CA VAL A 80 -28.58 15.96 34.00
C VAL A 80 -27.48 16.98 34.25
N TRP A 81 -26.42 16.99 33.46
CA TRP A 81 -25.32 17.97 33.57
C TRP A 81 -25.75 19.37 33.16
N LEU A 82 -26.60 19.51 32.13
CA LEU A 82 -27.21 20.76 31.73
C LEU A 82 -28.14 21.32 32.84
N ALA A 83 -28.91 20.44 33.50
CA ALA A 83 -29.74 20.87 34.63
C ALA A 83 -28.90 21.41 35.82
N GLN A 84 -27.72 20.83 36.07
CA GLN A 84 -26.77 21.30 37.07
C GLN A 84 -26.07 22.61 36.65
N LEU A 85 -25.77 22.79 35.35
CA LEU A 85 -25.20 24.01 34.78
C LEU A 85 -26.20 25.15 34.64
N VAL A 86 -27.48 24.85 34.49
CA VAL A 86 -28.55 25.87 34.35
C VAL A 86 -28.79 26.62 35.65
N ALA A 87 -28.50 26.04 36.82
CA ALA A 87 -28.58 26.76 38.12
C ALA A 87 -27.63 27.96 38.21
N ASP A 88 -26.53 28.00 37.39
CA ASP A 88 -25.56 29.10 37.35
C ASP A 88 -25.73 30.05 36.15
N LYS A 89 -26.77 29.88 35.32
CA LYS A 89 -26.83 30.45 33.95
C LYS A 89 -27.89 31.55 33.71
N GLU A 90 -28.52 32.11 34.70
CA GLU A 90 -29.55 33.18 34.49
C GLU A 90 -29.04 34.42 33.71
N LYS A 91 -27.73 34.61 33.60
CA LYS A 91 -27.13 35.79 32.90
C LYS A 91 -26.82 35.61 31.42
N HIS A 92 -26.81 34.37 30.89
CA HIS A 92 -26.42 34.12 29.47
C HIS A 92 -27.47 33.40 28.65
N GLN A 93 -28.65 33.15 29.21
CA GLN A 93 -29.69 32.33 28.60
C GLN A 93 -30.26 32.94 27.30
N GLU A 94 -30.51 34.23 27.28
CA GLU A 94 -31.06 34.92 26.10
C GLU A 94 -30.12 34.91 24.88
N GLN A 95 -28.80 35.08 25.13
CA GLN A 95 -27.80 35.02 24.04
C GLN A 95 -27.63 33.61 23.53
N TYR A 96 -27.66 32.61 24.37
CA TYR A 96 -27.53 31.20 24.01
C TYR A 96 -28.73 30.73 23.17
N GLU A 97 -29.94 31.06 23.59
CA GLU A 97 -31.18 30.73 22.87
C GLU A 97 -31.23 31.40 21.48
N ARG A 98 -30.75 32.62 21.38
CA ARG A 98 -30.68 33.34 20.09
C ARG A 98 -29.70 32.67 19.12
N VAL A 99 -28.48 32.40 19.58
CA VAL A 99 -27.44 31.72 18.77
C VAL A 99 -27.86 30.30 18.39
N GLN A 100 -28.51 29.59 19.31
CA GLN A 100 -28.98 28.23 19.04
C GLN A 100 -30.13 28.21 18.02
N LYS A 101 -31.01 29.23 18.08
CA LYS A 101 -32.10 29.41 17.13
C LYS A 101 -31.59 29.74 15.72
N GLU A 102 -30.57 30.57 15.60
CA GLU A 102 -29.89 30.90 14.35
C GLU A 102 -29.14 29.68 13.79
N LEU A 103 -28.44 28.93 14.64
CA LEU A 103 -27.72 27.70 14.24
C LEU A 103 -28.68 26.60 13.76
N ASN A 104 -29.80 26.42 14.44
CA ASN A 104 -30.82 25.46 14.04
C ASN A 104 -31.54 25.87 12.74
N ALA A 105 -31.71 27.16 12.51
CA ALA A 105 -32.26 27.66 11.25
C ALA A 105 -31.30 27.40 10.08
N ILE A 106 -30.00 27.64 10.26
CA ILE A 106 -28.97 27.37 9.25
C ILE A 106 -28.87 25.86 8.98
N ARG A 107 -28.80 25.02 10.02
CA ARG A 107 -28.79 23.55 9.85
C ARG A 107 -30.04 23.02 9.15
N SER A 108 -31.21 23.58 9.48
CA SER A 108 -32.46 23.21 8.81
C SER A 108 -32.48 23.61 7.34
N GLN A 109 -31.82 24.72 6.96
CA GLN A 109 -31.67 25.13 5.57
C GLN A 109 -30.65 24.22 4.84
N GLU A 110 -29.52 23.92 5.48
CA GLU A 110 -28.51 23.01 4.98
C GLU A 110 -29.09 21.60 4.76
N ASP A 111 -29.81 21.06 5.74
CA ASP A 111 -30.49 19.77 5.63
C ASP A 111 -31.51 19.74 4.50
N LYS A 112 -32.29 20.81 4.30
CA LYS A 112 -33.26 20.90 3.20
C LYS A 112 -32.59 20.94 1.83
N LEU A 113 -31.45 21.61 1.70
CA LEU A 113 -30.67 21.67 0.46
C LEU A 113 -29.97 20.36 0.14
N LEU A 114 -29.42 19.68 1.16
CA LEU A 114 -28.64 18.45 0.99
C LEU A 114 -29.50 17.18 1.02
N GLN A 115 -30.70 17.24 1.58
CA GLN A 115 -31.61 16.08 1.67
C GLN A 115 -31.91 15.39 0.33
N PRO A 116 -32.18 16.11 -0.79
CA PRO A 116 -32.36 15.48 -2.09
C PRO A 116 -31.12 14.76 -2.58
N TYR A 117 -29.95 15.34 -2.35
CA TYR A 117 -28.65 14.77 -2.70
C TYR A 117 -28.38 13.48 -1.88
N TYR A 118 -28.48 13.53 -0.56
CA TYR A 118 -28.29 12.35 0.28
C TYR A 118 -29.33 11.26 0.03
N LYS A 119 -30.56 11.64 -0.33
CA LYS A 119 -31.62 10.69 -0.69
C LYS A 119 -31.36 10.03 -2.05
N ALA A 120 -30.84 10.77 -3.02
CA ALA A 120 -30.41 10.24 -4.31
C ALA A 120 -29.18 9.34 -4.13
N GLN A 121 -28.19 9.79 -3.39
CA GLN A 121 -27.01 9.04 -3.04
C GLN A 121 -27.34 7.72 -2.32
N ARG A 122 -28.21 7.76 -1.30
CA ARG A 122 -28.65 6.55 -0.59
C ARG A 122 -29.41 5.58 -1.50
N LYS A 123 -30.29 6.09 -2.38
CA LYS A 123 -30.98 5.25 -3.36
C LYS A 123 -30.04 4.61 -4.37
N TYR A 124 -29.05 5.36 -4.83
CA TYR A 124 -28.01 4.84 -5.72
C TYR A 124 -27.18 3.76 -5.00
N PHE A 125 -26.78 4.02 -3.79
CA PHE A 125 -26.05 3.06 -2.96
C PHE A 125 -26.86 1.81 -2.57
N ASP A 126 -28.14 1.98 -2.23
CA ASP A 126 -29.05 0.84 -1.97
C ASP A 126 -29.31 0.02 -3.26
N TYR A 127 -29.31 0.65 -4.42
CA TYR A 127 -29.44 -0.03 -5.72
C TYR A 127 -28.18 -0.86 -6.02
N LEU A 128 -26.99 -0.27 -5.94
CA LEU A 128 -25.72 -0.96 -6.14
C LEU A 128 -25.56 -2.12 -5.16
N TYR A 129 -25.80 -1.90 -3.87
CA TYR A 129 -25.70 -2.95 -2.85
C TYR A 129 -26.65 -4.14 -3.10
N LYS A 130 -27.80 -3.91 -3.72
CA LYS A 130 -28.79 -4.96 -4.00
C LYS A 130 -28.60 -5.67 -5.34
N HIS A 131 -28.01 -4.99 -6.30
CA HIS A 131 -27.98 -5.46 -7.69
C HIS A 131 -26.56 -5.66 -8.22
N ASP A 132 -25.54 -5.11 -7.55
CA ASP A 132 -24.17 -5.14 -8.01
C ASP A 132 -23.20 -4.96 -6.83
N SER A 133 -23.25 -5.91 -5.87
CA SER A 133 -22.37 -5.90 -4.68
C SER A 133 -20.89 -5.99 -5.06
N ASP A 134 -20.61 -6.62 -6.20
CA ASP A 134 -19.26 -6.90 -6.68
C ASP A 134 -18.56 -5.62 -7.17
N THR A 135 -19.31 -4.66 -7.73
CA THR A 135 -18.79 -3.35 -8.17
C THR A 135 -18.23 -2.50 -7.03
N TRP A 136 -18.61 -2.81 -5.80
CA TRP A 136 -18.21 -2.05 -4.61
C TRP A 136 -16.90 -2.50 -3.99
N PHE A 137 -16.47 -3.71 -4.25
CA PHE A 137 -15.46 -4.37 -3.44
C PHE A 137 -14.23 -4.86 -4.21
N VAL A 138 -14.23 -4.77 -5.54
CA VAL A 138 -13.14 -5.31 -6.32
C VAL A 138 -12.30 -4.19 -6.92
N LEU A 139 -11.09 -4.07 -6.41
CA LEU A 139 -10.04 -3.27 -7.00
C LEU A 139 -9.30 -4.17 -7.98
N ASP A 140 -9.47 -3.91 -9.28
CA ASP A 140 -8.93 -4.73 -10.34
C ASP A 140 -7.39 -4.82 -10.26
N PRO A 141 -6.81 -6.03 -10.25
CA PRO A 141 -5.37 -6.20 -10.28
C PRO A 141 -4.76 -5.62 -11.55
N VAL A 142 -3.55 -5.10 -11.40
CA VAL A 142 -2.68 -4.74 -12.51
C VAL A 142 -1.89 -5.97 -12.92
N ILE A 143 -1.87 -6.31 -14.20
CA ILE A 143 -1.04 -7.37 -14.75
C ILE A 143 0.02 -6.80 -15.68
N THR A 144 1.22 -7.34 -15.61
CA THR A 144 2.32 -6.95 -16.50
C THR A 144 2.96 -8.18 -17.11
N VAL A 145 3.10 -8.18 -18.43
CA VAL A 145 3.83 -9.19 -19.21
C VAL A 145 5.21 -8.64 -19.55
N HIS A 146 6.26 -9.32 -19.10
CA HIS A 146 7.66 -8.98 -19.34
C HIS A 146 8.41 -10.11 -20.03
N PRO A 147 9.63 -9.85 -20.56
CA PRO A 147 10.42 -10.89 -21.22
C PRO A 147 10.80 -12.09 -20.35
N ASP A 148 10.75 -11.97 -19.02
CA ASP A 148 11.21 -12.98 -18.07
C ASP A 148 10.13 -13.49 -17.11
N GLU A 149 9.03 -12.78 -16.97
CA GLU A 149 7.91 -13.16 -16.09
C GLU A 149 6.61 -12.44 -16.44
N VAL A 150 5.51 -13.03 -15.99
CA VAL A 150 4.21 -12.36 -15.89
C VAL A 150 3.96 -12.09 -14.41
N PHE A 151 3.52 -10.87 -14.04
CA PHE A 151 3.23 -10.58 -12.65
C PHE A 151 1.93 -9.80 -12.46
N PHE A 152 1.30 -10.04 -11.31
CA PHE A 152 0.06 -9.43 -10.86
C PHE A 152 0.34 -8.54 -9.66
N GLU A 153 -0.29 -7.38 -9.60
CA GLU A 153 -0.21 -6.46 -8.45
C GLU A 153 -1.60 -6.04 -8.00
N CYS A 154 -1.83 -5.99 -6.70
CA CYS A 154 -3.07 -5.51 -6.13
C CYS A 154 -2.88 -4.86 -4.75
N PHE A 155 -3.91 -4.13 -4.30
CA PHE A 155 -4.04 -3.65 -2.93
C PHE A 155 -5.24 -4.28 -2.24
N SER A 156 -5.21 -4.28 -0.90
CA SER A 156 -6.39 -4.52 -0.09
C SER A 156 -7.39 -3.36 -0.18
N GLN A 157 -8.65 -3.62 0.16
CA GLN A 157 -9.71 -2.59 0.15
C GLN A 157 -9.36 -1.38 1.03
N ASP A 158 -8.69 -1.60 2.16
CA ASP A 158 -8.21 -0.55 3.06
C ASP A 158 -6.84 0.00 2.66
N GLU A 159 -6.31 -0.38 1.49
CA GLU A 159 -5.00 0.01 0.94
C GLU A 159 -3.82 -0.22 1.91
N SER A 160 -4.00 -1.04 2.94
CA SER A 160 -2.96 -1.28 3.95
C SER A 160 -2.02 -2.43 3.60
N SER A 161 -2.43 -3.30 2.69
CA SER A 161 -1.67 -4.45 2.21
C SER A 161 -1.51 -4.36 0.69
N TYR A 162 -0.32 -4.70 0.22
CA TYR A 162 0.02 -4.85 -1.18
C TYR A 162 0.34 -6.30 -1.46
N GLY A 163 -0.17 -6.85 -2.55
CA GLY A 163 0.14 -8.16 -3.06
C GLY A 163 0.79 -8.11 -4.43
N LYS A 164 1.88 -8.86 -4.63
CA LYS A 164 2.47 -9.09 -5.95
C LYS A 164 2.72 -10.59 -6.13
N LEU A 165 2.18 -11.16 -7.18
CA LEU A 165 2.50 -12.52 -7.64
C LEU A 165 3.35 -12.43 -8.90
N SER A 166 4.57 -12.93 -8.86
CA SER A 166 5.47 -13.05 -10.01
C SER A 166 5.53 -14.50 -10.46
N CYS A 167 5.28 -14.76 -11.75
CA CYS A 167 5.36 -16.05 -12.39
C CYS A 167 6.47 -16.00 -13.44
N SER A 168 7.64 -16.61 -13.18
CA SER A 168 8.65 -16.76 -14.22
C SER A 168 8.13 -17.65 -15.36
N TYR A 169 8.74 -17.58 -16.53
CA TYR A 169 8.30 -18.40 -17.67
C TYR A 169 8.43 -19.91 -17.41
N ASP A 170 9.23 -20.33 -16.43
CA ASP A 170 9.26 -21.72 -15.97
C ASP A 170 7.95 -22.19 -15.30
N THR A 171 7.05 -21.26 -14.95
CA THR A 171 5.69 -21.58 -14.49
C THR A 171 4.81 -22.11 -15.60
N PHE A 172 5.19 -21.84 -16.84
CA PHE A 172 4.42 -22.11 -18.03
C PHE A 172 5.11 -23.10 -18.96
N LYS A 173 4.35 -23.79 -19.74
CA LYS A 173 4.77 -24.59 -20.88
C LYS A 173 3.95 -24.18 -22.11
N GLU A 174 4.46 -24.49 -23.31
CA GLU A 174 3.77 -24.21 -24.57
C GLU A 174 3.32 -22.74 -24.63
N ILE A 175 4.30 -21.81 -24.43
CA ILE A 175 4.05 -20.37 -24.53
C ILE A 175 3.84 -20.03 -26.00
N GLU A 176 2.69 -19.44 -26.30
CA GLU A 176 2.31 -18.98 -27.63
C GLU A 176 2.77 -17.53 -27.89
N GLU A 177 2.12 -16.83 -28.81
CA GLU A 177 2.39 -15.42 -29.07
C GLU A 177 2.09 -14.57 -27.81
N HIS A 178 2.92 -13.56 -27.57
CA HIS A 178 2.76 -12.65 -26.44
C HIS A 178 3.22 -11.23 -26.81
N ALA A 179 2.64 -10.23 -26.16
CA ALA A 179 3.06 -8.84 -26.22
C ALA A 179 3.32 -8.28 -24.81
N TYR A 180 4.48 -7.66 -24.66
CA TYR A 180 4.88 -7.06 -23.39
C TYR A 180 4.07 -5.77 -23.13
N GLY A 181 3.72 -5.56 -21.88
CA GLY A 181 3.00 -4.37 -21.48
C GLY A 181 2.39 -4.50 -20.09
N THR A 182 1.69 -3.45 -19.68
CA THR A 182 0.96 -3.40 -18.41
C THR A 182 -0.50 -3.06 -18.69
N THR A 183 -1.41 -3.84 -18.13
CA THR A 183 -2.85 -3.64 -18.27
C THR A 183 -3.58 -3.92 -16.96
N ASN A 184 -4.81 -3.46 -16.83
CA ASN A 184 -5.72 -3.89 -15.78
C ASN A 184 -6.54 -5.07 -16.28
N ILE A 185 -6.90 -5.97 -15.39
CA ILE A 185 -7.77 -7.11 -15.70
C ILE A 185 -9.05 -7.00 -14.89
N ASP A 186 -10.17 -7.35 -15.51
CA ASP A 186 -11.44 -7.52 -14.80
C ASP A 186 -11.31 -8.70 -13.82
N TYR A 187 -11.49 -8.42 -12.53
CA TYR A 187 -11.36 -9.43 -11.47
C TYR A 187 -12.61 -9.45 -10.61
N SER A 188 -13.37 -10.53 -10.66
CA SER A 188 -14.61 -10.71 -9.90
C SER A 188 -14.50 -11.79 -8.83
N GLU A 189 -15.38 -11.75 -7.81
CA GLU A 189 -15.47 -12.82 -6.80
C GLU A 189 -15.80 -14.18 -7.43
N LYS A 190 -16.60 -14.18 -8.52
CA LYS A 190 -16.89 -15.40 -9.29
C LYS A 190 -15.63 -16.01 -9.90
N LEU A 191 -14.72 -15.18 -10.37
CA LEU A 191 -13.44 -15.62 -10.93
C LEU A 191 -12.61 -16.35 -9.86
N TYR A 192 -12.65 -15.89 -8.60
CA TYR A 192 -11.98 -16.58 -7.50
C TYR A 192 -12.53 -17.99 -7.27
N ASP A 193 -13.85 -18.16 -7.24
CA ASP A 193 -14.47 -19.48 -7.10
C ASP A 193 -14.09 -20.43 -8.22
N GLU A 194 -13.91 -19.90 -9.43
CA GLU A 194 -13.46 -20.66 -10.58
C GLU A 194 -11.99 -21.10 -10.45
N PHE A 195 -11.10 -20.26 -9.90
CA PHE A 195 -9.72 -20.67 -9.61
C PHE A 195 -9.65 -21.88 -8.68
N GLN A 196 -10.59 -22.01 -7.74
CA GLN A 196 -10.63 -23.16 -6.86
C GLN A 196 -10.92 -24.49 -7.59
N LYS A 197 -11.31 -24.45 -8.87
CA LYS A 197 -11.52 -25.64 -9.73
C LYS A 197 -10.23 -26.13 -10.41
N ILE A 198 -9.15 -25.38 -10.37
CA ILE A 198 -7.84 -25.76 -10.89
C ILE A 198 -7.33 -27.00 -10.13
N ARG A 199 -6.84 -28.01 -10.86
CA ARG A 199 -6.34 -29.27 -10.30
C ARG A 199 -5.08 -29.71 -11.05
N ASP A 200 -4.15 -30.38 -10.37
CA ASP A 200 -2.90 -30.87 -10.97
C ASP A 200 -3.11 -31.94 -12.06
N TYR A 201 -4.21 -32.69 -11.96
CA TYR A 201 -4.54 -33.73 -12.95
C TYR A 201 -5.27 -33.18 -14.18
N LYS A 202 -5.53 -31.87 -14.24
CA LYS A 202 -6.13 -31.21 -15.40
C LYS A 202 -5.11 -30.29 -16.04
N GLU A 203 -5.04 -30.32 -17.37
CA GLU A 203 -4.30 -29.32 -18.10
C GLU A 203 -4.99 -27.95 -17.93
N THR A 204 -4.22 -26.93 -17.58
CA THR A 204 -4.76 -25.58 -17.36
C THR A 204 -4.13 -24.61 -18.34
N THR A 205 -4.95 -24.02 -19.20
CA THR A 205 -4.56 -22.90 -20.07
C THR A 205 -4.72 -21.59 -19.33
N PHE A 206 -3.71 -20.75 -19.44
CA PHE A 206 -3.70 -19.38 -18.94
C PHE A 206 -3.65 -18.43 -20.12
N ALA A 207 -4.62 -17.52 -20.25
CA ALA A 207 -4.68 -16.55 -21.31
C ALA A 207 -4.94 -15.14 -20.77
N ILE A 208 -4.19 -14.18 -21.27
CA ILE A 208 -4.51 -12.76 -21.26
C ILE A 208 -4.79 -12.42 -22.71
N ASP A 209 -6.04 -12.23 -23.06
CA ASP A 209 -6.45 -12.07 -24.45
C ASP A 209 -7.42 -10.90 -24.60
N PRO A 210 -7.11 -9.93 -25.48
CA PRO A 210 -8.01 -8.82 -25.80
C PRO A 210 -9.38 -9.25 -26.34
N SER A 211 -9.51 -10.45 -26.92
CA SER A 211 -10.78 -10.99 -27.35
C SER A 211 -11.65 -11.48 -26.19
N GLY A 212 -11.08 -11.62 -25.01
CA GLY A 212 -11.75 -12.17 -23.84
C GLY A 212 -12.09 -13.65 -24.03
N PHE A 213 -12.83 -14.21 -23.08
CA PHE A 213 -13.33 -15.57 -23.18
C PHE A 213 -14.51 -15.63 -24.15
N GLU A 214 -14.25 -15.75 -25.46
CA GLU A 214 -15.25 -16.16 -26.44
C GLU A 214 -15.57 -17.65 -26.26
N ALA A 215 -16.22 -17.99 -25.16
CA ALA A 215 -16.98 -19.23 -25.11
C ALA A 215 -18.25 -19.02 -25.94
N GLN A 216 -18.16 -19.31 -27.24
CA GLN A 216 -19.27 -19.67 -28.15
C GLN A 216 -20.69 -19.20 -27.70
N THR A 217 -20.85 -17.92 -27.54
CA THR A 217 -22.19 -17.30 -27.52
C THR A 217 -22.18 -16.17 -28.53
N GLU A 218 -22.76 -16.45 -29.66
CA GLU A 218 -22.94 -15.54 -30.81
C GLU A 218 -23.81 -14.32 -30.49
N LEU A 219 -23.72 -13.66 -29.40
CA LEU A 219 -24.43 -12.42 -29.06
C LEU A 219 -23.85 -11.80 -27.77
N ALA A 220 -22.60 -11.38 -27.79
CA ALA A 220 -22.12 -10.45 -26.77
C ALA A 220 -22.04 -9.07 -27.42
N ASP A 221 -23.02 -8.21 -27.10
CA ASP A 221 -22.88 -6.78 -27.27
C ASP A 221 -21.59 -6.33 -26.57
N ASP A 222 -20.85 -5.40 -27.16
CA ASP A 222 -19.69 -4.75 -26.52
C ASP A 222 -20.10 -4.26 -25.12
N PHE A 223 -19.70 -4.99 -24.10
CA PHE A 223 -20.02 -4.65 -22.72
C PHE A 223 -19.10 -3.50 -22.33
N LYS A 224 -19.61 -2.29 -22.40
CA LYS A 224 -18.93 -1.09 -21.90
C LYS A 224 -19.18 -1.00 -20.41
N GLU A 225 -18.35 -1.66 -19.61
CA GLU A 225 -18.34 -1.46 -18.19
C GLU A 225 -17.60 -0.15 -17.90
N GLU A 226 -18.33 0.91 -17.60
CA GLU A 226 -17.76 2.14 -17.04
C GLU A 226 -17.46 1.85 -15.56
N LYS A 227 -16.29 1.30 -15.27
CA LYS A 227 -15.85 1.16 -13.87
C LYS A 227 -15.43 2.51 -13.32
N ILE A 228 -15.80 2.71 -12.07
CA ILE A 228 -15.50 3.89 -11.25
C ILE A 228 -13.99 4.06 -11.19
N ASP A 229 -13.54 5.29 -11.35
CA ASP A 229 -12.16 5.78 -11.25
C ASP A 229 -11.30 5.01 -10.27
N LEU A 230 -10.09 4.62 -10.70
CA LEU A 230 -9.03 4.27 -9.74
C LEU A 230 -8.89 5.44 -8.77
N PRO A 231 -9.09 5.24 -7.48
CA PRO A 231 -8.91 6.32 -6.52
C PRO A 231 -7.48 6.88 -6.64
N ASP A 232 -7.32 8.20 -6.59
CA ASP A 232 -6.00 8.84 -6.55
C ASP A 232 -5.11 8.23 -5.44
N SER A 233 -5.72 7.73 -4.36
CA SER A 233 -5.06 7.00 -3.29
C SER A 233 -4.38 5.73 -3.78
N TRP A 234 -5.00 4.97 -4.67
CA TRP A 234 -4.44 3.73 -5.20
C TRP A 234 -3.19 3.97 -6.03
N VAL A 235 -3.28 4.92 -6.95
CA VAL A 235 -2.12 5.33 -7.76
C VAL A 235 -0.99 5.79 -6.84
N ARG A 236 -1.30 6.62 -5.83
CA ARG A 236 -0.34 7.06 -4.83
C ARG A 236 0.24 5.88 -4.05
N GLY A 237 -0.57 4.89 -3.69
CA GLY A 237 -0.12 3.65 -3.05
C GLY A 237 0.96 2.94 -3.87
N PHE A 238 0.78 2.78 -5.19
CA PHE A 238 1.79 2.21 -6.08
C PHE A 238 3.08 3.03 -6.15
N LEU A 239 2.99 4.36 -6.14
CA LEU A 239 4.18 5.22 -6.11
C LEU A 239 4.95 5.05 -4.79
N GLN A 240 4.24 4.98 -3.67
CA GLN A 240 4.85 4.80 -2.36
C GLN A 240 5.48 3.41 -2.19
N ILE A 241 4.84 2.35 -2.68
CA ILE A 241 5.40 0.98 -2.71
C ILE A 241 6.70 0.95 -3.51
N SER A 242 6.70 1.50 -4.71
CA SER A 242 7.88 1.52 -5.59
C SER A 242 9.06 2.22 -4.91
N SER A 243 8.81 3.29 -4.17
CA SER A 243 9.83 3.99 -3.40
C SER A 243 10.28 3.22 -2.16
N ALA A 244 9.35 2.65 -1.40
CA ALA A 244 9.66 1.89 -0.19
C ALA A 244 10.53 0.66 -0.51
N MET A 245 10.30 0.00 -1.63
CA MET A 245 11.07 -1.17 -2.07
C MET A 245 12.56 -0.84 -2.33
N THR A 246 12.90 0.40 -2.63
CA THR A 246 14.30 0.83 -2.86
C THR A 246 15.06 1.18 -1.59
N LEU A 247 14.36 1.39 -0.45
CA LEU A 247 14.98 1.77 0.81
C LEU A 247 15.82 0.65 1.41
N ASP A 248 16.79 1.05 2.25
CA ASP A 248 17.58 0.10 3.02
C ASP A 248 16.70 -0.73 3.95
N LYS A 249 17.03 -1.99 4.08
CA LYS A 249 16.22 -2.96 4.82
C LYS A 249 17.08 -4.03 5.50
N THR A 250 16.62 -4.47 6.64
CA THR A 250 17.15 -5.65 7.32
C THR A 250 16.37 -6.86 6.84
N SER A 251 17.08 -7.81 6.21
CA SER A 251 16.44 -9.00 5.61
C SER A 251 16.93 -10.29 6.26
N PHE A 252 16.02 -11.24 6.40
CA PHE A 252 16.31 -12.60 6.88
C PHE A 252 15.30 -13.57 6.27
N THR A 253 15.63 -14.88 6.33
CA THR A 253 14.76 -15.93 5.78
C THR A 253 14.16 -16.76 6.90
N LEU A 254 12.85 -16.99 6.83
CA LEU A 254 12.12 -17.89 7.71
C LEU A 254 11.82 -19.20 6.99
N HIS A 255 12.03 -20.31 7.70
CA HIS A 255 11.54 -21.60 7.28
C HIS A 255 9.99 -21.63 7.32
N PRO A 256 9.27 -22.33 6.43
CA PRO A 256 7.80 -22.37 6.42
C PRO A 256 7.18 -22.77 7.77
N MET A 257 7.80 -23.71 8.50
CA MET A 257 7.34 -24.10 9.84
C MET A 257 7.48 -22.98 10.87
N ASP A 258 8.47 -22.10 10.73
CA ASP A 258 8.62 -20.96 11.64
C ASP A 258 7.59 -19.88 11.34
N MET A 259 7.27 -19.68 10.06
CA MET A 259 6.14 -18.84 9.65
C MET A 259 4.80 -19.41 10.15
N TYR A 260 4.59 -20.73 10.01
CA TYR A 260 3.42 -21.40 10.58
C TYR A 260 3.29 -21.15 12.09
N ASN A 261 4.39 -21.23 12.84
CA ASN A 261 4.39 -20.98 14.28
C ASN A 261 4.01 -19.55 14.63
N ILE A 262 4.43 -18.55 13.82
CA ILE A 262 3.96 -17.15 13.97
C ILE A 262 2.45 -17.10 13.81
N LEU A 263 1.91 -17.63 12.72
CA LEU A 263 0.48 -17.59 12.44
C LEU A 263 -0.34 -18.36 13.48
N LEU A 264 0.13 -19.52 13.91
CA LEU A 264 -0.51 -20.32 14.97
C LEU A 264 -0.57 -19.54 16.28
N MET A 265 0.53 -18.86 16.66
CA MET A 265 0.57 -18.03 17.86
C MET A 265 -0.44 -16.87 17.76
N LEU A 266 -0.54 -16.23 16.60
CA LEU A 266 -1.51 -15.16 16.36
C LEU A 266 -2.97 -15.65 16.36
N LYS A 267 -3.24 -16.87 15.87
CA LYS A 267 -4.57 -17.50 15.92
C LYS A 267 -5.02 -17.82 17.34
N ARG A 268 -4.11 -18.38 18.13
CA ARG A 268 -4.39 -18.78 19.52
C ARG A 268 -4.54 -17.62 20.47
N ASN A 269 -3.92 -16.48 20.16
CA ASN A 269 -3.90 -15.32 21.04
C ASN A 269 -4.54 -14.12 20.32
N LYS A 270 -5.74 -13.76 20.75
CA LYS A 270 -6.46 -12.59 20.23
C LYS A 270 -6.37 -11.45 21.23
N GLU A 271 -6.00 -10.28 20.78
CA GLU A 271 -5.94 -9.07 21.60
C GLU A 271 -6.60 -7.92 20.87
N ARG A 272 -7.36 -7.13 21.61
CA ARG A 272 -8.02 -5.90 21.11
C ARG A 272 -7.32 -4.63 21.54
N LYS A 273 -6.55 -4.69 22.63
CA LYS A 273 -5.83 -3.52 23.18
C LYS A 273 -4.42 -3.43 22.59
N SER A 274 -3.97 -2.23 22.37
CA SER A 274 -2.59 -1.92 21.94
C SER A 274 -1.61 -2.11 23.13
N PRO A 275 -0.33 -2.46 22.89
CA PRO A 275 0.32 -2.65 21.59
C PRO A 275 0.01 -4.03 20.98
N ARG A 276 -0.22 -4.09 19.66
CA ARG A 276 -0.49 -5.34 18.92
C ARG A 276 0.55 -5.54 17.84
N SER A 277 1.79 -5.75 18.25
CA SER A 277 2.98 -5.78 17.39
C SER A 277 3.72 -7.10 17.48
N LEU A 278 4.62 -7.31 16.54
CA LEU A 278 5.67 -8.32 16.56
C LEU A 278 7.01 -7.60 16.65
N ARG A 279 7.86 -8.03 17.54
CA ARG A 279 9.21 -7.50 17.71
C ARG A 279 10.22 -8.57 17.32
N PHE A 280 10.94 -8.33 16.25
CA PHE A 280 12.00 -9.19 15.75
C PHE A 280 13.30 -8.83 16.43
N ILE A 281 13.97 -9.82 17.00
CA ILE A 281 15.28 -9.71 17.63
C ILE A 281 16.24 -10.52 16.76
N LEU A 282 17.16 -9.83 16.11
CA LEU A 282 18.07 -10.35 15.10
C LEU A 282 19.50 -10.13 15.58
N GLU A 283 20.20 -11.22 15.85
CA GLU A 283 21.60 -11.21 16.22
C GLU A 283 22.42 -12.03 15.20
N PRO A 284 23.58 -11.53 14.75
CA PRO A 284 24.40 -12.22 13.74
C PRO A 284 24.67 -13.68 14.09
N ASN A 285 24.45 -14.57 13.13
CA ASN A 285 24.64 -16.01 13.22
C ASN A 285 23.85 -16.72 14.36
N LYS A 286 22.76 -16.06 14.82
CA LYS A 286 21.85 -16.66 15.81
C LYS A 286 20.46 -16.90 15.23
N PRO A 287 19.67 -17.83 15.82
CA PRO A 287 18.29 -18.03 15.47
C PRO A 287 17.46 -16.75 15.60
N VAL A 288 16.63 -16.48 14.62
CA VAL A 288 15.67 -15.37 14.66
C VAL A 288 14.73 -15.56 15.83
N GLN A 289 14.47 -14.49 16.58
CA GLN A 289 13.55 -14.48 17.70
C GLN A 289 12.44 -13.47 17.47
N VAL A 290 11.22 -13.81 17.89
CA VAL A 290 10.05 -12.94 17.79
C VAL A 290 9.35 -12.85 19.14
N LEU A 291 9.18 -11.62 19.60
CA LEU A 291 8.39 -11.30 20.80
C LEU A 291 7.00 -10.84 20.37
N PHE A 292 5.97 -11.48 20.92
CA PHE A 292 4.57 -11.20 20.64
C PHE A 292 3.99 -10.27 21.70
N GLU A 293 3.67 -9.07 21.32
CA GLU A 293 3.07 -8.08 22.22
C GLU A 293 1.53 -8.06 22.09
N PRO A 294 0.77 -7.84 23.20
CA PRO A 294 1.22 -7.50 24.55
C PRO A 294 1.53 -8.70 25.45
N TRP A 295 1.49 -9.93 24.96
CA TRP A 295 1.57 -11.14 25.80
C TRP A 295 2.98 -11.44 26.32
N GLY A 296 4.02 -10.78 25.82
CA GLY A 296 5.41 -11.03 26.18
C GLY A 296 5.92 -12.43 25.80
N LYS A 297 5.17 -13.16 24.95
CA LYS A 297 5.59 -14.49 24.50
C LYS A 297 6.69 -14.40 23.47
N LYS A 298 7.78 -15.09 23.71
CA LYS A 298 8.95 -15.12 22.82
C LYS A 298 9.07 -16.49 22.15
N LEU A 299 9.20 -16.50 20.83
CA LEU A 299 9.55 -17.69 20.05
C LEU A 299 10.97 -17.55 19.50
N THR A 300 11.70 -18.66 19.47
CA THR A 300 13.05 -18.75 18.88
C THR A 300 13.03 -19.77 17.74
N PHE A 301 13.37 -19.34 16.54
CA PHE A 301 13.25 -20.10 15.30
C PHE A 301 14.59 -20.76 14.94
N ARG A 302 14.79 -21.99 15.40
CA ARG A 302 16.07 -22.70 15.26
C ARG A 302 16.42 -23.04 13.80
N LYS A 303 15.43 -23.09 12.90
CA LYS A 303 15.62 -23.34 11.47
C LYS A 303 15.90 -22.08 10.66
N SER A 304 15.73 -20.91 11.27
CA SER A 304 15.87 -19.60 10.62
C SER A 304 16.99 -18.82 11.29
N ILE A 305 18.15 -18.82 10.67
CA ILE A 305 19.34 -18.14 11.19
C ILE A 305 19.46 -16.76 10.54
N TYR A 306 19.76 -15.74 11.34
CA TYR A 306 20.03 -14.41 10.84
C TYR A 306 21.49 -14.28 10.41
N GLU A 307 21.71 -14.01 9.11
CA GLU A 307 23.04 -13.93 8.49
C GLU A 307 23.57 -12.50 8.37
N GLY A 308 22.84 -11.51 8.89
CA GLY A 308 23.25 -10.11 8.85
C GLY A 308 24.48 -9.81 9.72
N LYS A 309 25.13 -8.68 9.46
CA LYS A 309 26.38 -8.29 10.13
C LYS A 309 26.19 -7.58 11.47
N SER A 310 25.02 -6.97 11.69
CA SER A 310 24.71 -6.17 12.88
C SER A 310 23.44 -6.67 13.57
N SER A 311 23.38 -6.45 14.88
CA SER A 311 22.19 -6.78 15.67
C SER A 311 21.11 -5.75 15.48
N HIS A 312 19.86 -6.20 15.36
CA HIS A 312 18.70 -5.34 15.21
C HIS A 312 17.55 -5.79 16.10
N GLU A 313 16.80 -4.83 16.61
CA GLU A 313 15.51 -5.05 17.24
C GLU A 313 14.48 -4.19 16.53
N ILE A 314 13.60 -4.84 15.77
CA ILE A 314 12.66 -4.15 14.88
C ILE A 314 11.23 -4.56 15.22
N ARG A 315 10.39 -3.57 15.45
CA ARG A 315 8.99 -3.74 15.85
C ARG A 315 8.06 -3.40 14.70
N ILE A 316 7.19 -4.33 14.33
CA ILE A 316 6.23 -4.16 13.25
C ILE A 316 4.78 -4.27 13.73
N TRP A 317 3.87 -3.64 13.02
CA TRP A 317 2.43 -3.68 13.25
C TRP A 317 1.71 -4.35 12.09
N GLY A 318 0.39 -4.40 12.15
CA GLY A 318 -0.43 -5.00 11.10
C GLY A 318 -0.35 -6.52 11.02
N ARG A 319 0.10 -7.19 12.10
CA ARG A 319 0.35 -8.64 12.17
C ARG A 319 -0.82 -9.53 11.73
N ARG A 320 -2.07 -9.04 11.77
CA ARG A 320 -3.23 -9.81 11.29
C ARG A 320 -3.22 -10.02 9.80
N ARG A 321 -2.65 -9.10 9.05
CA ARG A 321 -2.52 -9.19 7.59
C ARG A 321 -1.59 -10.32 7.15
N LEU A 322 -0.75 -10.81 8.05
CA LEU A 322 0.12 -11.98 7.79
C LEU A 322 -0.68 -13.27 7.56
N PHE A 323 -1.96 -13.34 7.94
CA PHE A 323 -2.79 -14.51 7.65
C PHE A 323 -2.99 -14.76 6.16
N ILE A 324 -2.82 -13.76 5.31
CA ILE A 324 -2.79 -13.90 3.85
C ILE A 324 -1.75 -14.95 3.43
N LEU A 325 -0.61 -15.01 4.12
CA LEU A 325 0.46 -15.97 3.82
C LEU A 325 0.15 -17.40 4.25
N GLU A 326 -0.95 -17.63 4.97
CA GLU A 326 -1.31 -18.97 5.45
C GLU A 326 -1.56 -19.96 4.31
N ARG A 327 -2.19 -19.49 3.24
CA ARG A 327 -2.44 -20.27 2.03
C ARG A 327 -1.15 -20.80 1.39
N LEU A 328 -0.07 -20.04 1.50
CA LEU A 328 1.21 -20.35 0.87
C LEU A 328 2.08 -21.30 1.70
N LEU A 329 1.75 -21.55 2.97
CA LEU A 329 2.55 -22.41 3.84
C LEU A 329 2.81 -23.82 3.27
N PRO A 330 1.82 -24.50 2.67
CA PRO A 330 2.04 -25.85 2.15
C PRO A 330 2.94 -25.91 0.91
N VAL A 331 3.03 -24.82 0.16
CA VAL A 331 3.69 -24.77 -1.15
C VAL A 331 4.97 -23.93 -1.15
N ALA A 332 5.17 -23.08 -0.12
CA ALA A 332 6.36 -22.23 -0.02
C ALA A 332 7.59 -23.03 0.40
N LYS A 333 8.71 -22.79 -0.27
CA LYS A 333 10.04 -23.28 0.10
C LYS A 333 10.64 -22.49 1.26
N SER A 334 10.43 -21.19 1.26
CA SER A 334 10.91 -20.26 2.29
C SER A 334 10.12 -18.95 2.28
N PHE A 335 10.26 -18.15 3.35
CA PHE A 335 9.74 -16.79 3.44
C PHE A 335 10.89 -15.83 3.73
N LYS A 336 11.23 -14.98 2.77
CA LYS A 336 12.17 -13.90 2.99
C LYS A 336 11.44 -12.69 3.56
N VAL A 337 11.90 -12.20 4.70
CA VAL A 337 11.33 -11.04 5.40
C VAL A 337 12.27 -9.86 5.26
N SER A 338 11.76 -8.72 4.86
CA SER A 338 12.52 -7.48 4.70
C SER A 338 11.84 -6.38 5.52
N LEU A 339 12.53 -5.89 6.55
CA LEU A 339 12.04 -4.89 7.49
C LEU A 339 12.75 -3.55 7.25
N LEU A 340 12.00 -2.49 7.02
CA LEU A 340 12.55 -1.15 6.78
C LEU A 340 12.86 -0.39 8.07
N GLY A 341 12.43 -0.91 9.21
CA GLY A 341 12.61 -0.31 10.53
C GLY A 341 11.35 -0.41 11.39
N SER A 342 11.45 0.00 12.66
CA SER A 342 10.31 0.01 13.58
C SER A 342 9.25 1.00 13.12
N GLY A 343 8.00 0.54 12.98
CA GLY A 343 6.89 1.35 12.49
C GLY A 343 6.89 1.64 10.98
N MET A 344 7.91 1.20 10.28
CA MET A 344 8.06 1.30 8.83
C MET A 344 7.42 0.10 8.13
N PRO A 345 7.24 0.15 6.80
CA PRO A 345 6.78 -0.98 6.03
C PRO A 345 7.62 -2.25 6.19
N SER A 346 6.98 -3.38 5.96
CA SER A 346 7.66 -4.68 5.88
C SER A 346 7.19 -5.45 4.65
N PHE A 347 8.11 -6.21 4.05
CA PHE A 347 7.83 -7.05 2.89
C PHE A 347 8.11 -8.52 3.24
N TRP A 348 7.23 -9.37 2.77
CA TRP A 348 7.23 -10.81 3.02
C TRP A 348 7.14 -11.54 1.70
N GLU A 349 8.23 -12.13 1.28
CA GLU A 349 8.37 -12.81 -0.01
C GLU A 349 8.32 -14.33 0.21
N ALA A 350 7.28 -15.00 -0.32
CA ALA A 350 7.17 -16.45 -0.32
C ALA A 350 7.78 -17.00 -1.61
N ASP A 351 8.83 -17.82 -1.48
CA ASP A 351 9.43 -18.55 -2.58
C ASP A 351 8.62 -19.82 -2.87
N LEU A 352 8.00 -19.88 -4.05
CA LEU A 352 7.21 -21.01 -4.55
C LEU A 352 7.92 -21.77 -5.68
N GLY A 353 9.21 -21.52 -5.88
CA GLY A 353 9.98 -22.10 -6.99
C GLY A 353 9.98 -21.21 -8.23
N ALA A 354 9.23 -21.59 -9.25
CA ALA A 354 9.07 -20.76 -10.45
C ALA A 354 8.23 -19.50 -10.22
N MET A 355 7.56 -19.40 -9.07
CA MET A 355 6.76 -18.25 -8.68
C MET A 355 7.28 -17.62 -7.37
N ASN A 356 6.98 -16.34 -7.20
CA ASN A 356 7.25 -15.62 -5.96
C ASN A 356 6.03 -14.76 -5.58
N PHE A 357 5.60 -14.85 -4.33
CA PHE A 357 4.52 -14.00 -3.83
C PHE A 357 5.07 -13.01 -2.81
N THR A 358 4.86 -11.72 -3.04
CA THR A 358 5.28 -10.64 -2.15
C THR A 358 4.08 -9.99 -1.49
N LEU A 359 4.04 -10.01 -0.15
CA LEU A 359 3.10 -9.24 0.66
C LEU A 359 3.82 -8.02 1.22
N GLY A 360 3.35 -6.82 0.89
CA GLY A 360 3.82 -5.55 1.44
C GLY A 360 2.85 -5.01 2.49
N LEU A 361 3.32 -4.77 3.71
CA LEU A 361 2.52 -4.19 4.79
C LEU A 361 2.94 -2.74 5.04
N SER A 362 1.99 -1.83 5.14
CA SER A 362 2.21 -0.37 5.19
C SER A 362 2.83 0.19 6.48
N GLY A 363 3.22 -0.62 7.43
CA GLY A 363 3.82 -0.19 8.70
C GLY A 363 2.79 -0.19 9.82
N TRP A 364 2.27 0.96 10.23
CA TRP A 364 1.28 1.05 11.31
C TRP A 364 -0.06 0.39 10.92
N SER A 365 -0.72 -0.28 11.87
CA SER A 365 -1.96 -1.04 11.61
C SER A 365 -3.18 -0.21 11.18
N ALA A 366 -3.10 1.11 11.28
CA ALA A 366 -4.17 2.03 10.88
C ALA A 366 -3.80 2.88 9.66
N ASN A 367 -2.64 2.63 9.05
CA ASN A 367 -2.17 3.38 7.90
C ASN A 367 -2.41 2.57 6.62
N ASP A 368 -2.82 3.26 5.58
CA ASP A 368 -2.78 2.79 4.21
C ASP A 368 -1.45 3.21 3.53
N TRP A 369 -1.17 2.67 2.37
CA TRP A 369 0.04 2.98 1.62
C TRP A 369 0.04 4.42 1.08
N SER A 370 -1.12 4.95 0.78
CA SER A 370 -1.28 6.29 0.20
C SER A 370 -1.02 7.42 1.19
N ALA A 371 -1.31 7.20 2.49
CA ALA A 371 -1.23 8.23 3.53
C ALA A 371 -0.14 7.98 4.59
N SER A 372 0.54 6.82 4.55
CA SER A 372 1.47 6.42 5.63
C SER A 372 2.73 7.26 5.70
N ALA A 373 3.35 7.59 4.57
CA ALA A 373 4.54 8.45 4.45
C ALA A 373 4.84 8.76 2.98
N ASN A 374 5.69 9.73 2.73
CA ASN A 374 6.32 9.92 1.43
C ASN A 374 7.70 9.25 1.44
N PHE A 375 7.76 7.98 1.05
CA PHE A 375 8.99 7.17 1.07
C PHE A 375 10.02 7.66 0.06
N ASP A 376 9.57 8.35 -1.00
CA ASP A 376 10.44 8.98 -1.97
C ASP A 376 11.39 10.00 -1.35
N LEU A 377 10.89 10.80 -0.42
CA LEU A 377 11.70 11.77 0.30
C LEU A 377 12.78 11.14 1.20
N MET A 378 12.65 9.86 1.53
CA MET A 378 13.62 9.13 2.36
C MET A 378 14.75 8.52 1.55
N SER A 379 14.63 8.42 0.22
CA SER A 379 15.68 7.91 -0.65
C SER A 379 16.72 8.99 -0.93
N PRO A 380 18.02 8.72 -0.71
CA PRO A 380 19.08 9.62 -1.15
C PRO A 380 19.08 9.69 -2.68
N ARG A 381 19.04 10.89 -3.24
CA ARG A 381 19.04 11.08 -4.69
C ARG A 381 20.19 11.98 -5.13
N ALA A 382 20.92 11.55 -6.14
CA ALA A 382 21.81 12.41 -6.91
C ALA A 382 20.98 13.39 -7.74
N LYS A 383 21.54 14.55 -8.03
CA LYS A 383 20.94 15.48 -8.99
C LYS A 383 21.12 14.90 -10.38
N VAL A 384 20.03 14.72 -11.10
CA VAL A 384 19.99 14.19 -12.47
C VAL A 384 19.20 15.17 -13.33
N ASP A 385 19.75 15.52 -14.48
CA ASP A 385 19.05 16.33 -15.47
C ASP A 385 18.01 15.51 -16.26
N SER A 386 17.11 16.19 -16.94
CA SER A 386 16.02 15.56 -17.67
C SER A 386 16.49 14.72 -18.87
N VAL A 387 17.60 15.10 -19.50
CA VAL A 387 18.14 14.38 -20.66
C VAL A 387 18.72 13.04 -20.21
N THR A 388 19.57 13.06 -19.17
CA THR A 388 20.12 11.84 -18.56
C THR A 388 19.02 10.93 -18.02
N SER A 389 18.00 11.50 -17.34
CA SER A 389 16.88 10.72 -16.84
C SER A 389 16.13 10.00 -17.97
N LYS A 390 15.86 10.71 -19.08
CA LYS A 390 15.23 10.12 -20.25
C LYS A 390 16.09 9.03 -20.89
N GLN A 391 17.39 9.27 -21.07
CA GLN A 391 18.33 8.28 -21.60
C GLN A 391 18.30 6.97 -20.79
N VAL A 392 18.29 7.06 -19.46
CA VAL A 392 18.23 5.90 -18.57
C VAL A 392 16.91 5.15 -18.73
N PHE A 393 15.79 5.87 -18.80
CA PHE A 393 14.49 5.25 -18.99
C PHE A 393 14.35 4.59 -20.36
N ASP A 394 14.75 5.26 -21.44
CA ASP A 394 14.71 4.71 -22.80
C ASP A 394 15.57 3.43 -22.90
N ALA A 395 16.72 3.44 -22.22
CA ALA A 395 17.58 2.27 -22.13
C ALA A 395 16.92 1.10 -21.37
N LEU A 396 16.23 1.36 -20.24
CA LEU A 396 15.47 0.34 -19.52
C LEU A 396 14.32 -0.17 -20.37
N SER A 397 13.59 0.72 -21.06
CA SER A 397 12.42 0.37 -21.89
C SER A 397 12.76 -0.58 -23.03
N THR A 398 13.99 -0.51 -23.55
CA THR A 398 14.45 -1.45 -24.59
C THR A 398 14.47 -2.91 -24.12
N ASN A 399 14.83 -3.14 -22.85
CA ASN A 399 14.96 -4.49 -22.28
C ASN A 399 13.79 -4.84 -21.34
N HIS A 400 12.92 -3.89 -21.01
CA HIS A 400 11.84 -3.96 -20.03
C HIS A 400 12.28 -4.24 -18.57
N VAL A 401 13.37 -4.97 -18.37
CA VAL A 401 13.91 -5.34 -17.06
C VAL A 401 15.41 -5.31 -17.07
N GLU A 402 16.03 -4.60 -16.10
CA GLU A 402 17.48 -4.54 -15.94
C GLU A 402 17.89 -4.11 -14.53
N SER A 403 19.08 -4.55 -14.07
CA SER A 403 19.63 -4.09 -12.80
C SER A 403 20.27 -2.70 -12.93
N SER A 404 20.28 -1.91 -11.83
CA SER A 404 20.98 -0.60 -11.83
C SER A 404 22.47 -0.74 -12.14
N GLN A 405 23.09 -1.86 -11.76
CA GLN A 405 24.49 -2.14 -12.05
C GLN A 405 24.73 -2.36 -13.55
N SER A 406 23.89 -3.15 -14.21
CA SER A 406 23.99 -3.41 -15.66
C SER A 406 23.74 -2.14 -16.47
N LEU A 407 22.69 -1.37 -16.12
CA LEU A 407 22.43 -0.06 -16.75
C LEU A 407 23.59 0.91 -16.59
N ALA A 408 24.20 0.97 -15.39
CA ALA A 408 25.37 1.81 -15.13
C ALA A 408 26.55 1.46 -16.05
N GLN A 409 26.85 0.17 -16.19
CA GLN A 409 27.91 -0.33 -17.07
C GLN A 409 27.60 -0.03 -18.54
N ARG A 410 26.36 -0.27 -18.98
CA ARG A 410 25.94 -0.09 -20.39
C ARG A 410 25.93 1.38 -20.81
N LEU A 411 25.55 2.29 -19.92
CA LEU A 411 25.44 3.72 -20.20
C LEU A 411 26.71 4.53 -19.83
N GLY A 412 27.67 3.90 -19.13
CA GLY A 412 28.86 4.60 -18.63
C GLY A 412 28.54 5.65 -17.57
N LEU A 413 27.45 5.46 -16.80
CA LEU A 413 27.01 6.37 -15.74
C LEU A 413 27.24 5.75 -14.37
N GLU A 414 27.37 6.59 -13.34
CA GLU A 414 27.46 6.11 -11.96
C GLU A 414 26.13 5.51 -11.49
N LYS A 415 26.20 4.41 -10.72
CA LYS A 415 25.01 3.73 -10.19
C LYS A 415 24.04 4.65 -9.45
N PRO A 416 24.47 5.60 -8.57
CA PRO A 416 23.56 6.54 -7.91
C PRO A 416 22.79 7.44 -8.90
N ILE A 417 23.36 7.78 -10.04
CA ILE A 417 22.70 8.55 -11.11
C ILE A 417 21.59 7.71 -11.73
N ILE A 418 21.88 6.45 -12.05
CA ILE A 418 20.89 5.49 -12.58
C ILE A 418 19.73 5.31 -11.60
N GLU A 419 20.02 5.04 -10.33
CA GLU A 419 18.99 4.81 -9.30
C GLU A 419 18.15 6.08 -9.06
N SER A 420 18.75 7.26 -9.15
CA SER A 420 18.03 8.52 -9.03
C SER A 420 17.14 8.80 -10.24
N ALA A 421 17.63 8.54 -11.46
CA ALA A 421 16.84 8.67 -12.69
C ALA A 421 15.63 7.72 -12.68
N LEU A 422 15.86 6.44 -12.35
CA LEU A 422 14.79 5.45 -12.27
C LEU A 422 13.79 5.76 -11.14
N GLY A 423 14.25 6.35 -10.03
CA GLY A 423 13.41 6.84 -8.96
C GLY A 423 12.43 7.93 -9.41
N ILE A 424 12.83 8.83 -10.33
CA ILE A 424 11.93 9.82 -10.92
C ILE A 424 10.80 9.13 -11.69
N TYR A 425 11.13 8.14 -12.52
CA TYR A 425 10.12 7.39 -13.29
C TYR A 425 9.28 6.46 -12.41
N ALA A 426 9.82 5.94 -11.30
CA ALA A 426 9.04 5.22 -10.31
C ALA A 426 7.95 6.12 -9.68
N GLN A 427 8.28 7.38 -9.38
CA GLN A 427 7.30 8.37 -8.92
C GLN A 427 6.30 8.79 -10.01
N GLN A 428 6.63 8.63 -11.26
CA GLN A 428 5.70 8.83 -12.38
C GLN A 428 4.84 7.59 -12.69
N GLY A 429 4.97 6.51 -11.91
CA GLY A 429 4.21 5.27 -12.11
C GLY A 429 4.66 4.42 -13.29
N ARG A 430 5.84 4.70 -13.86
CA ARG A 430 6.35 4.05 -15.06
C ARG A 430 7.43 2.99 -14.79
N VAL A 431 7.96 2.93 -13.58
CA VAL A 431 9.01 2.00 -13.17
C VAL A 431 8.68 1.37 -11.82
N LEU A 432 8.93 0.09 -11.67
CA LEU A 432 8.87 -0.68 -10.43
C LEU A 432 10.24 -1.25 -10.10
N TYR A 433 10.64 -1.23 -8.82
CA TYR A 433 11.80 -1.96 -8.34
C TYR A 433 11.38 -3.35 -7.84
N ASP A 434 11.88 -4.40 -8.47
CA ASP A 434 11.68 -5.79 -8.06
C ASP A 434 12.70 -6.18 -6.98
N MET A 435 12.22 -6.33 -5.75
CA MET A 435 13.08 -6.68 -4.61
C MET A 435 13.63 -8.11 -4.69
N HIS A 436 12.88 -9.04 -5.29
CA HIS A 436 13.28 -10.43 -5.40
C HIS A 436 14.48 -10.58 -6.34
N LYS A 437 14.35 -10.06 -7.55
CA LYS A 437 15.40 -10.11 -8.59
C LYS A 437 16.41 -8.97 -8.49
N LYS A 438 16.14 -7.94 -7.66
CA LYS A 438 16.95 -6.71 -7.52
C LYS A 438 17.14 -5.96 -8.84
N THR A 439 16.08 -5.90 -9.64
CA THR A 439 16.03 -5.25 -10.95
C THR A 439 14.98 -4.15 -10.98
N TYR A 440 15.13 -3.22 -11.89
CA TYR A 440 14.09 -2.26 -12.24
C TYR A 440 13.31 -2.79 -13.43
N ARG A 441 11.99 -2.57 -13.42
CA ARG A 441 11.05 -3.03 -14.44
C ARG A 441 10.22 -1.88 -14.97
N VAL A 442 9.97 -1.86 -16.26
CA VAL A 442 8.99 -0.95 -16.85
C VAL A 442 7.59 -1.42 -16.42
N ARG A 443 6.85 -0.56 -15.76
CA ARG A 443 5.48 -0.82 -15.35
C ARG A 443 4.66 0.46 -15.44
N GLU A 444 3.92 0.64 -16.50
CA GLU A 444 3.15 1.87 -16.75
C GLU A 444 1.75 1.75 -16.17
N LEU A 445 1.48 2.46 -15.08
CA LEU A 445 0.17 2.46 -14.41
C LEU A 445 -0.91 3.19 -15.22
N SER A 446 -0.51 4.08 -16.13
CA SER A 446 -1.42 4.87 -16.97
C SER A 446 -0.84 5.02 -18.37
N GLY A 447 -1.69 5.00 -19.41
CA GLY A 447 -1.30 5.36 -20.78
C GLY A 447 -1.01 6.87 -20.94
N GLU A 448 -1.57 7.71 -20.05
CA GLU A 448 -1.32 9.15 -20.01
C GLU A 448 -0.42 9.54 -18.83
N PRO A 449 0.33 10.66 -18.94
CA PRO A 449 1.13 11.17 -17.83
C PRO A 449 0.27 11.44 -16.59
N LEU A 450 0.69 10.92 -15.45
CA LEU A 450 0.00 11.13 -14.17
C LEU A 450 0.10 12.61 -13.73
N PRO A 451 -0.96 13.23 -13.18
CA PRO A 451 -0.92 14.59 -12.62
C PRO A 451 -0.17 14.60 -11.30
N MET A 452 1.15 14.65 -11.39
CA MET A 452 2.07 14.56 -10.23
C MET A 452 1.81 15.64 -9.19
N ASP A 453 1.33 16.81 -9.58
CA ASP A 453 0.98 17.90 -8.65
C ASP A 453 -0.06 17.47 -7.60
N LYS A 454 -0.96 16.54 -7.97
CA LYS A 454 -2.00 16.01 -7.06
C LYS A 454 -1.57 14.73 -6.35
N LEU A 455 -0.70 13.95 -6.96
CA LEU A 455 -0.36 12.60 -6.48
C LEU A 455 0.88 12.57 -5.59
N GLN A 456 1.81 13.50 -5.77
CA GLN A 456 3.10 13.48 -5.07
C GLN A 456 2.98 13.73 -3.56
N PHE A 457 1.99 14.51 -3.13
CA PHE A 457 1.81 14.90 -1.73
C PHE A 457 0.36 14.70 -1.29
N THR A 458 0.19 14.27 -0.04
CA THR A 458 -1.14 14.11 0.56
C THR A 458 -1.81 15.46 0.86
N ASN A 459 -1.00 16.50 1.09
CA ASN A 459 -1.47 17.85 1.38
C ASN A 459 -0.37 18.90 1.11
N GLU A 460 -0.78 20.18 1.02
CA GLU A 460 0.14 21.29 0.75
C GLU A 460 1.29 21.44 1.76
N ARG A 461 1.10 21.01 3.02
CA ARG A 461 2.16 21.09 4.04
C ARG A 461 3.28 20.11 3.78
N GLU A 462 2.97 18.93 3.27
CA GLU A 462 3.98 17.96 2.83
C GLU A 462 4.75 18.48 1.62
N ALA A 463 4.05 19.08 0.65
CA ALA A 463 4.68 19.71 -0.50
C ALA A 463 5.67 20.82 -0.08
N LYS A 464 5.25 21.71 0.82
CA LYS A 464 6.13 22.76 1.36
C LYS A 464 7.31 22.19 2.13
N ALA A 465 7.06 21.19 2.99
CA ALA A 465 8.12 20.51 3.74
C ALA A 465 9.18 19.88 2.82
N SER A 466 8.73 19.23 1.75
CA SER A 466 9.62 18.68 0.72
C SER A 466 10.47 19.77 0.07
N ASN A 467 9.85 20.88 -0.33
CA ASN A 467 10.56 22.01 -0.94
C ASN A 467 11.62 22.58 0.00
N PHE A 468 11.35 22.71 1.30
CA PHE A 468 12.36 23.17 2.26
C PHE A 468 13.55 22.21 2.35
N VAL A 469 13.31 20.91 2.33
CA VAL A 469 14.38 19.90 2.37
C VAL A 469 15.19 19.90 1.08
N LEU A 470 14.55 19.97 -0.09
CA LEU A 470 15.21 19.97 -1.41
C LEU A 470 16.02 21.26 -1.65
N ALA A 471 15.51 22.38 -1.15
CA ALA A 471 16.19 23.66 -1.23
C ALA A 471 17.30 23.86 -0.17
N ASN A 472 17.57 22.85 0.68
CA ASN A 472 18.52 22.90 1.79
C ASN A 472 18.22 24.04 2.81
N LEU A 473 16.95 24.35 3.02
CA LEU A 473 16.49 25.38 3.95
C LEU A 473 16.27 24.88 5.38
N VAL A 474 16.60 23.60 5.63
CA VAL A 474 16.44 22.94 6.94
C VAL A 474 17.81 22.72 7.57
N THR A 475 18.00 23.26 8.76
CA THR A 475 19.20 23.04 9.58
C THR A 475 18.84 22.20 10.79
N LEU A 476 19.53 21.06 10.94
CA LEU A 476 19.42 20.25 12.15
C LEU A 476 20.33 20.82 13.23
N GLY A 477 19.80 20.99 14.40
CA GLY A 477 20.52 21.37 15.60
C GLY A 477 20.97 20.15 16.42
N LYS A 478 20.93 20.28 17.75
CA LYS A 478 21.33 19.19 18.64
C LYS A 478 20.30 18.06 18.64
N VAL A 479 20.79 16.83 18.55
CA VAL A 479 20.01 15.60 18.70
C VAL A 479 20.38 14.99 20.06
N TYR A 480 19.39 14.76 20.90
CA TYR A 480 19.57 14.18 22.22
C TYR A 480 18.92 12.81 22.26
N GLN A 481 19.73 11.79 22.48
CA GLN A 481 19.24 10.42 22.62
C GLN A 481 18.83 10.18 24.08
N GLN A 482 17.59 9.76 24.28
CA GLN A 482 17.03 9.37 25.56
C GLN A 482 16.79 7.86 25.56
N GLU A 483 16.56 7.23 26.71
CA GLU A 483 16.36 5.77 26.79
C GLU A 483 15.22 5.26 25.88
N GLU A 484 14.16 6.02 25.72
CA GLU A 484 12.97 5.61 24.95
C GLU A 484 12.56 6.57 23.82
N SER A 485 13.34 7.61 23.56
CA SER A 485 13.00 8.63 22.57
C SER A 485 14.23 9.38 22.07
N VAL A 486 14.08 10.06 20.95
CA VAL A 486 15.08 10.98 20.40
C VAL A 486 14.48 12.37 20.34
N ALA A 487 15.11 13.33 21.00
CA ALA A 487 14.73 14.74 20.93
C ALA A 487 15.61 15.45 19.88
N ILE A 488 14.97 16.15 18.94
CA ILE A 488 15.60 16.77 17.78
C ILE A 488 15.24 18.24 17.79
N LYS A 489 16.24 19.11 17.73
CA LYS A 489 16.03 20.54 17.49
C LYS A 489 16.40 20.86 16.04
N GLY A 490 15.63 21.72 15.42
CA GLY A 490 15.85 22.15 14.04
C GLY A 490 15.42 23.60 13.81
N ALA A 491 15.84 24.12 12.68
CA ALA A 491 15.44 25.42 12.19
C ALA A 491 15.13 25.33 10.71
N VAL A 492 14.06 25.97 10.26
CA VAL A 492 13.64 26.00 8.86
C VAL A 492 13.51 27.45 8.43
N LEU A 493 14.18 27.79 7.32
CA LEU A 493 14.09 29.12 6.70
C LEU A 493 12.90 29.12 5.72
N ASP A 494 11.91 29.96 6.00
CA ASP A 494 10.74 30.17 5.15
C ASP A 494 10.47 31.66 4.98
N ASN A 495 10.48 32.14 3.71
CA ASN A 495 10.27 33.54 3.36
C ASN A 495 11.13 34.53 4.20
N ALA A 496 12.43 34.28 4.24
CA ALA A 496 13.41 35.06 5.01
C ALA A 496 13.21 35.08 6.54
N LYS A 497 12.32 34.23 7.06
CA LYS A 497 12.09 34.05 8.51
C LYS A 497 12.49 32.65 8.95
N THR A 498 13.22 32.56 10.05
CA THR A 498 13.62 31.27 10.63
C THR A 498 12.58 30.80 11.64
N TYR A 499 12.11 29.58 11.43
CA TYR A 499 11.19 28.89 12.33
C TYR A 499 11.93 27.81 13.11
N SER A 500 11.92 27.92 14.43
CA SER A 500 12.52 26.92 15.32
C SER A 500 11.55 25.77 15.55
N THR A 501 12.06 24.56 15.46
CA THR A 501 11.30 23.33 15.68
C THR A 501 11.97 22.45 16.74
N GLU A 502 11.15 21.80 17.55
CA GLU A 502 11.59 20.73 18.46
C GLU A 502 10.66 19.53 18.27
N LEU A 503 11.24 18.34 18.17
CA LEU A 503 10.53 17.09 17.98
C LEU A 503 11.02 16.06 18.97
N VAL A 504 10.11 15.27 19.52
CA VAL A 504 10.41 14.08 20.31
C VAL A 504 9.80 12.88 19.57
N ILE A 505 10.67 12.00 19.12
CA ILE A 505 10.30 10.79 18.38
C ILE A 505 10.59 9.59 19.28
N ASP A 506 9.62 8.71 19.46
CA ASP A 506 9.78 7.50 20.26
C ASP A 506 10.58 6.41 19.52
N LYS A 507 10.91 5.31 20.22
CA LYS A 507 11.57 4.14 19.61
C LYS A 507 10.79 3.51 18.45
N GLU A 508 9.52 3.84 18.34
CA GLU A 508 8.61 3.35 17.32
C GLU A 508 8.52 4.31 16.12
N MET A 509 9.41 5.31 16.08
CA MET A 509 9.43 6.34 15.04
C MET A 509 8.16 7.22 15.00
N LYS A 510 7.35 7.21 16.06
CA LYS A 510 6.21 8.12 16.21
C LYS A 510 6.64 9.46 16.76
N LEU A 511 6.02 10.51 16.24
CA LEU A 511 6.11 11.85 16.81
C LEU A 511 5.27 11.89 18.09
N LYS A 512 5.95 11.86 19.25
CA LYS A 512 5.33 11.91 20.57
C LYS A 512 4.98 13.34 20.95
N GLU A 513 5.91 14.23 20.74
CA GLU A 513 5.78 15.65 21.04
C GLU A 513 6.45 16.46 19.93
N ALA A 514 5.92 17.65 19.66
CA ALA A 514 6.59 18.60 18.79
C ALA A 514 6.22 20.03 19.18
N SER A 515 7.09 20.97 18.85
CA SER A 515 6.82 22.39 18.92
C SER A 515 7.35 23.14 17.72
N CYS A 516 6.67 24.23 17.36
CA CYS A 516 7.10 25.17 16.33
C CYS A 516 6.58 26.56 16.65
N ASN A 517 7.36 27.58 16.32
CA ASN A 517 6.95 28.98 16.54
C ASN A 517 6.10 29.56 15.39
N CYS A 518 5.72 28.74 14.37
CA CYS A 518 4.87 29.19 13.26
C CYS A 518 3.40 29.41 13.68
N TRP A 519 2.68 30.16 12.85
CA TRP A 519 1.27 30.46 13.08
C TRP A 519 0.40 29.20 13.10
N TYR A 520 0.59 28.29 12.12
CA TYR A 520 -0.20 27.06 12.03
C TYR A 520 -0.11 26.23 13.32
N TYR A 521 1.11 26.00 13.83
CA TYR A 521 1.30 25.24 15.05
C TYR A 521 0.73 25.95 16.28
N LYS A 522 0.86 27.26 16.38
CA LYS A 522 0.28 28.04 17.49
C LYS A 522 -1.23 27.87 17.57
N GLN A 523 -1.92 27.81 16.43
CA GLN A 523 -3.38 27.66 16.37
C GLN A 523 -3.85 26.20 16.55
N ASN A 524 -3.19 25.26 15.93
CA ASN A 524 -3.69 23.89 15.82
C ASN A 524 -2.94 22.87 16.69
N LYS A 525 -1.76 23.23 17.23
CA LYS A 525 -0.84 22.29 17.87
C LYS A 525 -0.61 21.07 16.96
N LEU A 526 -0.81 19.85 17.47
CA LEU A 526 -0.78 18.62 16.69
C LEU A 526 -2.17 18.05 16.36
N HIS A 527 -3.27 18.72 16.75
CA HIS A 527 -4.63 18.21 16.56
C HIS A 527 -5.02 18.03 15.09
N LYS A 528 -4.50 18.88 14.21
CA LYS A 528 -4.68 18.78 12.75
C LYS A 528 -3.42 18.27 12.03
N GLY A 529 -2.56 17.57 12.75
CA GLY A 529 -1.27 17.10 12.27
C GLY A 529 -0.16 18.16 12.37
N PRO A 530 1.10 17.76 12.15
CA PRO A 530 2.26 18.64 12.22
C PRO A 530 2.23 19.72 11.11
N CYS A 531 2.86 20.87 11.40
CA CYS A 531 3.08 21.91 10.39
C CYS A 531 4.23 21.51 9.43
N GLU A 532 4.33 22.21 8.31
CA GLU A 532 5.36 22.02 7.29
C GLU A 532 6.79 22.07 7.84
N HIS A 533 7.07 22.92 8.81
CA HIS A 533 8.41 23.06 9.42
C HIS A 533 8.77 21.84 10.27
N ILE A 534 7.81 21.30 11.06
CA ILE A 534 8.00 20.06 11.83
C ILE A 534 8.23 18.87 10.88
N LEU A 535 7.43 18.77 9.81
CA LEU A 535 7.59 17.74 8.78
C LEU A 535 8.96 17.80 8.11
N ALA A 536 9.39 19.00 7.71
CA ALA A 536 10.69 19.22 7.07
C ALA A 536 11.86 18.80 7.97
N THR A 537 11.81 19.19 9.26
CA THR A 537 12.83 18.81 10.25
C THR A 537 12.88 17.28 10.44
N ARG A 538 11.72 16.62 10.51
CA ARG A 538 11.62 15.17 10.63
C ARG A 538 12.21 14.46 9.42
N VAL A 539 11.88 14.89 8.21
CA VAL A 539 12.40 14.32 6.96
C VAL A 539 13.92 14.48 6.90
N MET A 540 14.43 15.67 7.20
CA MET A 540 15.88 15.96 7.20
C MET A 540 16.62 15.09 8.22
N TRP A 541 16.07 14.92 9.43
CA TRP A 541 16.63 14.03 10.42
C TRP A 541 16.64 12.56 9.96
N SER A 542 15.54 12.08 9.38
CA SER A 542 15.45 10.70 8.89
C SER A 542 16.45 10.39 7.77
N ARG A 543 16.83 11.39 6.96
CA ARG A 543 17.88 11.25 5.93
C ARG A 543 19.29 11.16 6.53
N ASN A 544 19.54 11.86 7.64
CA ASN A 544 20.87 11.95 8.25
C ASN A 544 21.10 10.93 9.38
N ALA A 545 20.04 10.28 9.85
CA ALA A 545 20.12 9.28 10.94
C ALA A 545 20.52 7.87 10.47
N LYS A 546 20.84 7.74 9.18
CA LYS A 546 21.27 6.49 8.54
C LYS A 546 22.79 6.31 8.58
#